data_de73c21e2f87bd165ec777d062ca6eef
#
_entry.id   de73c21e2f87bd165ec777d062ca6eef
#
_cell.length_a   1.000
_cell.length_b   1.000
_cell.length_c   1.000
_cell.angle_alpha   90.00
_cell.angle_beta   90.00
_cell.angle_gamma   90.00
#
_symmetry.space_group_name_H-M   'P 1'
#
loop_
_entity.id
_entity.type
_entity.pdbx_description
1 polymer ?
#
loop_
_entity_poly.entity_id
_entity_poly.type
_entity_poly.pdbx_seq_one_letter_code
_entity_poly.pdbx_strand_id
1 'polypeptide(L)'
;IVPLDKALPDNELESLILRSQVEAIIYSSKYDVIMNTLREKKNTNLKYFISMDLEENTQGIYAEKALVEKGKKLLTDGNKTYIDAKIDSEKMGIMLFTSGTTAMSKAVMLSHKNLVTNVMDIIQRFDLTDEDRFLSFLPLHHVFECTVGFLYPISIGGSIAFCEGVKHMAENIKEFEITAMISVPAVFDIIYRKVMKTIEKKGKLANLEKGKKVSQFLLKMKIDLRKQLFKE
;
A
#
# COMPACT_ATOMS: atom_id res chain seq x y z
N ILE A 1 10.51 10.03 2.97
CA ILE A 1 9.11 9.69 3.31
C ILE A 1 9.12 8.73 4.48
N VAL A 2 8.16 8.87 5.42
CA VAL A 2 8.02 8.00 6.60
C VAL A 2 6.54 7.64 6.74
N PRO A 3 6.07 6.53 6.15
CA PRO A 3 4.71 6.07 6.35
C PRO A 3 4.56 5.49 7.75
N LEU A 4 3.51 5.92 8.47
CA LEU A 4 3.21 5.47 9.82
C LEU A 4 1.90 4.68 9.85
N ASP A 5 1.82 3.68 10.73
CA ASP A 5 0.59 2.92 10.92
C ASP A 5 -0.48 3.79 11.56
N LYS A 6 -1.64 3.85 10.91
CA LYS A 6 -2.81 4.58 11.41
C LYS A 6 -3.43 3.99 12.71
N ALA A 7 -3.05 2.76 13.07
CA ALA A 7 -3.57 2.07 14.25
C ALA A 7 -2.66 2.21 15.49
N LEU A 8 -1.55 2.94 15.38
CA LEU A 8 -0.64 3.17 16.50
C LEU A 8 -1.30 4.00 17.61
N PRO A 9 -1.04 3.67 18.89
CA PRO A 9 -1.40 4.55 20.00
C PRO A 9 -0.62 5.88 19.94
N ASP A 10 -1.20 6.94 20.50
CA ASP A 10 -0.66 8.29 20.43
C ASP A 10 0.79 8.42 20.92
N ASN A 11 1.14 7.72 22.01
CA ASN A 11 2.48 7.72 22.58
C ASN A 11 3.51 7.05 21.64
N GLU A 12 3.13 6.01 20.93
CA GLU A 12 3.99 5.38 19.93
C GLU A 12 4.13 6.27 18.70
N LEU A 13 3.04 6.86 18.23
CA LEU A 13 3.04 7.81 17.12
C LEU A 13 3.97 8.99 17.41
N GLU A 14 3.86 9.62 18.59
CA GLU A 14 4.77 10.68 19.05
C GLU A 14 6.24 10.22 19.03
N SER A 15 6.51 9.02 19.56
CA SER A 15 7.86 8.45 19.59
C SER A 15 8.45 8.24 18.19
N LEU A 16 7.65 7.75 17.25
CA LEU A 16 8.12 7.54 15.87
C LEU A 16 8.34 8.85 15.13
N ILE A 17 7.48 9.84 15.34
CA ILE A 17 7.64 11.20 14.78
C ILE A 17 8.94 11.85 15.30
N LEU A 18 9.20 11.76 16.60
CA LEU A 18 10.43 12.27 17.19
C LEU A 18 11.68 11.60 16.60
N ARG A 19 11.66 10.26 16.51
CA ARG A 19 12.80 9.47 16.04
C ARG A 19 13.06 9.63 14.54
N SER A 20 12.02 9.83 13.75
CA SER A 20 12.13 10.01 12.30
C SER A 20 12.64 11.39 11.90
N GLN A 21 12.62 12.37 12.81
CA GLN A 21 13.05 13.75 12.58
C GLN A 21 12.37 14.43 11.38
N VAL A 22 11.13 14.04 11.11
CA VAL A 22 10.34 14.60 10.01
C VAL A 22 9.99 16.06 10.26
N GLU A 23 10.00 16.86 9.21
CA GLU A 23 9.66 18.29 9.26
C GLU A 23 8.22 18.58 8.84
N ALA A 24 7.58 17.66 8.13
CA ALA A 24 6.19 17.79 7.68
C ALA A 24 5.41 16.52 8.00
N ILE A 25 4.14 16.68 8.31
CA ILE A 25 3.21 15.58 8.50
C ILE A 25 1.91 15.82 7.75
N ILE A 26 1.47 14.80 7.00
CA ILE A 26 0.16 14.77 6.34
C ILE A 26 -0.73 13.82 7.12
N TYR A 27 -1.91 14.27 7.52
CA TYR A 27 -2.76 13.50 8.41
C TYR A 27 -4.26 13.77 8.19
N SER A 28 -5.10 12.82 8.62
CA SER A 28 -6.57 12.98 8.65
C SER A 28 -7.00 13.65 9.94
N SER A 29 -8.10 14.41 9.90
CA SER A 29 -8.68 15.17 11.03
C SER A 29 -8.94 14.35 12.29
N LYS A 30 -9.12 13.04 12.16
CA LYS A 30 -9.23 12.15 13.34
C LYS A 30 -7.98 12.15 14.25
N TYR A 31 -6.86 12.67 13.76
CA TYR A 31 -5.62 12.85 14.53
C TYR A 31 -5.39 14.28 15.01
N ASP A 32 -6.36 15.19 14.84
CA ASP A 32 -6.23 16.60 15.22
C ASP A 32 -5.79 16.78 16.68
N VAL A 33 -6.31 15.98 17.60
CA VAL A 33 -5.97 16.08 19.03
C VAL A 33 -4.48 15.85 19.26
N ILE A 34 -3.93 14.76 18.75
CA ILE A 34 -2.50 14.48 18.91
C ILE A 34 -1.64 15.45 18.11
N MET A 35 -2.04 15.86 16.92
CA MET A 35 -1.30 16.85 16.12
C MET A 35 -1.26 18.22 16.77
N ASN A 36 -2.35 18.68 17.37
CA ASN A 36 -2.37 19.91 18.16
C ASN A 36 -1.47 19.81 19.39
N THR A 37 -1.49 18.68 20.10
CA THR A 37 -0.59 18.41 21.23
C THR A 37 0.89 18.51 20.81
N LEU A 38 1.28 17.89 19.71
CA LEU A 38 2.65 17.94 19.19
C LEU A 38 3.06 19.35 18.78
N ARG A 39 2.13 20.12 18.19
CA ARG A 39 2.35 21.52 17.82
C ARG A 39 2.59 22.41 19.03
N GLU A 40 1.86 22.20 20.11
CA GLU A 40 2.00 22.94 21.36
C GLU A 40 3.28 22.58 22.12
N LYS A 41 3.59 21.28 22.21
CA LYS A 41 4.80 20.79 22.89
C LYS A 41 6.09 21.30 22.25
N LYS A 42 6.13 21.51 20.95
CA LYS A 42 7.31 21.95 20.17
C LYS A 42 8.56 21.11 20.44
N ASN A 43 8.39 19.85 20.75
CA ASN A 43 9.47 18.91 21.07
C ASN A 43 9.89 18.05 19.86
N THR A 44 9.30 18.30 18.69
CA THR A 44 9.58 17.60 17.42
C THR A 44 10.21 18.57 16.41
N ASN A 45 10.73 18.03 15.31
CA ASN A 45 11.20 18.82 14.17
C ASN A 45 10.06 19.28 13.22
N LEU A 46 8.81 18.99 13.55
CA LEU A 46 7.66 19.32 12.71
C LEU A 46 7.48 20.82 12.58
N LYS A 47 7.47 21.29 11.33
CA LYS A 47 7.25 22.68 10.92
C LYS A 47 5.92 22.83 10.17
N TYR A 48 5.53 21.78 9.45
CA TYR A 48 4.38 21.80 8.54
C TYR A 48 3.38 20.72 8.93
N PHE A 49 2.18 21.17 9.31
CA PHE A 49 1.04 20.32 9.60
C PHE A 49 0.07 20.42 8.42
N ILE A 50 -0.21 19.30 7.74
CA ILE A 50 -1.01 19.26 6.51
C ILE A 50 -2.19 18.33 6.75
N SER A 51 -3.39 18.89 6.77
CA SER A 51 -4.63 18.11 6.94
C SER A 51 -5.20 17.72 5.57
N MET A 52 -5.56 16.45 5.42
CA MET A 52 -6.24 15.91 4.24
C MET A 52 -7.71 16.32 4.16
N ASP A 53 -8.30 16.73 5.30
CA ASP A 53 -9.75 16.94 5.41
C ASP A 53 -10.14 18.43 5.45
N LEU A 54 -9.18 19.35 5.55
CA LEU A 54 -9.44 20.77 5.49
C LEU A 54 -9.64 21.24 4.04
N GLU A 55 -10.62 22.13 3.83
CA GLU A 55 -10.84 22.79 2.54
C GLU A 55 -9.87 23.96 2.32
N GLU A 56 -9.57 24.71 3.37
CA GLU A 56 -8.71 25.91 3.34
C GLU A 56 -7.71 25.89 4.49
N ASN A 57 -6.62 26.64 4.30
CA ASN A 57 -5.61 26.79 5.35
C ASN A 57 -6.19 27.48 6.59
N THR A 58 -5.85 26.97 7.75
CA THR A 58 -6.16 27.57 9.04
C THR A 58 -4.88 27.98 9.77
N GLN A 59 -4.99 28.60 10.95
CA GLN A 59 -3.80 29.04 11.70
C GLN A 59 -2.85 27.86 12.01
N GLY A 60 -1.73 27.80 11.29
CA GLY A 60 -0.65 26.84 11.48
C GLY A 60 -0.90 25.45 10.92
N ILE A 61 -2.02 25.23 10.17
CA ILE A 61 -2.32 23.99 9.47
C ILE A 61 -2.63 24.30 8.01
N TYR A 62 -2.00 23.57 7.12
CA TYR A 62 -2.23 23.66 5.67
C TYR A 62 -3.30 22.66 5.25
N ALA A 63 -4.19 23.07 4.35
CA ALA A 63 -5.08 22.16 3.65
C ALA A 63 -4.33 21.49 2.49
N GLU A 64 -4.33 20.16 2.43
CA GLU A 64 -3.71 19.42 1.31
C GLU A 64 -4.25 19.89 -0.03
N LYS A 65 -5.57 20.07 -0.15
CA LYS A 65 -6.25 20.57 -1.35
C LYS A 65 -5.71 21.93 -1.80
N ALA A 66 -5.50 22.85 -0.88
CA ALA A 66 -4.93 24.18 -1.19
C ALA A 66 -3.49 24.08 -1.68
N LEU A 67 -2.68 23.16 -1.13
CA LEU A 67 -1.32 22.91 -1.60
C LEU A 67 -1.30 22.28 -2.99
N VAL A 68 -2.20 21.34 -3.28
CA VAL A 68 -2.35 20.73 -4.61
C VAL A 68 -2.71 21.80 -5.65
N GLU A 69 -3.69 22.64 -5.38
CA GLU A 69 -4.07 23.74 -6.30
C GLU A 69 -2.93 24.74 -6.53
N LYS A 70 -2.21 25.11 -5.45
CA LYS A 70 -1.00 25.93 -5.58
C LYS A 70 0.07 25.27 -6.44
N GLY A 71 0.28 23.94 -6.27
CA GLY A 71 1.24 23.17 -7.08
C GLY A 71 0.85 23.14 -8.55
N LYS A 72 -0.41 22.89 -8.87
CA LYS A 72 -0.94 22.95 -10.26
C LYS A 72 -0.70 24.32 -10.88
N LYS A 73 -1.01 25.40 -10.16
CA LYS A 73 -0.77 26.75 -10.65
C LYS A 73 0.70 27.00 -10.94
N LEU A 74 1.61 26.63 -10.02
CA LEU A 74 3.04 26.77 -10.24
C LEU A 74 3.52 26.05 -11.51
N LEU A 75 3.02 24.84 -11.77
CA LEU A 75 3.35 24.08 -12.99
C LEU A 75 2.80 24.78 -14.24
N THR A 76 1.58 25.27 -14.20
CA THR A 76 0.96 26.03 -15.31
C THR A 76 1.71 27.33 -15.60
N ASP A 77 2.21 28.00 -14.57
CA ASP A 77 3.03 29.21 -14.68
C ASP A 77 4.47 28.92 -15.14
N GLY A 78 4.79 27.66 -15.49
CA GLY A 78 6.08 27.26 -16.04
C GLY A 78 7.17 26.97 -14.99
N ASN A 79 6.82 26.87 -13.70
CA ASN A 79 7.79 26.50 -12.65
C ASN A 79 8.14 25.01 -12.80
N LYS A 80 9.42 24.72 -13.04
CA LYS A 80 9.97 23.36 -13.20
C LYS A 80 10.84 22.90 -12.03
N THR A 81 10.94 23.69 -10.97
CA THR A 81 11.85 23.40 -9.84
C THR A 81 11.69 21.97 -9.30
N TYR A 82 10.46 21.48 -9.19
CA TYR A 82 10.19 20.11 -8.73
C TYR A 82 10.56 19.08 -9.79
N ILE A 83 10.18 19.30 -11.06
CA ILE A 83 10.41 18.38 -12.17
C ILE A 83 11.91 18.23 -12.47
N ASP A 84 12.65 19.35 -12.42
CA ASP A 84 14.08 19.39 -12.73
C ASP A 84 14.96 19.06 -11.51
N ALA A 85 14.35 18.72 -10.35
CA ALA A 85 15.08 18.37 -9.15
C ALA A 85 15.94 17.14 -9.37
N LYS A 86 17.23 17.25 -9.11
CA LYS A 86 18.17 16.13 -9.20
C LYS A 86 17.98 15.20 -8.01
N ILE A 87 17.66 13.94 -8.32
CA ILE A 87 17.52 12.88 -7.33
C ILE A 87 18.87 12.19 -7.15
N ASP A 88 19.38 12.22 -5.92
CA ASP A 88 20.54 11.42 -5.53
C ASP A 88 20.06 10.03 -5.11
N SER A 89 20.36 9.03 -5.92
CA SER A 89 19.89 7.65 -5.71
C SER A 89 20.42 6.99 -4.44
N GLU A 90 21.55 7.45 -3.92
CA GLU A 90 22.16 6.91 -2.70
C GLU A 90 21.56 7.52 -1.42
N LYS A 91 20.85 8.65 -1.53
CA LYS A 91 20.18 9.24 -0.36
C LYS A 91 18.98 8.42 0.08
N MET A 92 18.70 8.48 1.37
CA MET A 92 17.52 7.89 1.97
C MET A 92 16.25 8.49 1.32
N GLY A 93 15.44 7.65 0.70
CA GLY A 93 14.15 8.02 0.12
C GLY A 93 12.99 7.71 1.04
N ILE A 94 13.09 6.60 1.79
CA ILE A 94 12.03 6.15 2.70
C ILE A 94 12.63 5.60 4.01
N MET A 95 11.92 5.84 5.11
CA MET A 95 12.19 5.22 6.41
C MET A 95 10.93 4.46 6.84
N LEU A 96 11.09 3.18 7.15
CA LEU A 96 10.01 2.30 7.58
C LEU A 96 10.29 1.78 8.98
N PHE A 97 9.28 1.81 9.84
CA PHE A 97 9.40 1.25 11.18
C PHE A 97 8.92 -0.20 11.20
N THR A 98 9.74 -1.09 11.75
CA THR A 98 9.41 -2.51 11.91
C THR A 98 9.29 -2.84 13.38
N SER A 99 8.31 -3.69 13.73
CA SER A 99 8.22 -4.29 15.07
C SER A 99 9.45 -5.18 15.29
N GLY A 100 10.44 -4.64 15.99
CA GLY A 100 11.62 -5.43 16.37
C GLY A 100 11.28 -6.50 17.42
N THR A 101 12.13 -7.50 17.56
CA THR A 101 12.09 -8.47 18.67
C THR A 101 12.38 -7.82 20.05
N THR A 102 12.79 -6.57 20.06
CA THR A 102 13.04 -5.72 21.23
C THR A 102 11.86 -4.75 21.41
N ALA A 103 11.68 -4.24 22.63
CA ALA A 103 10.55 -3.36 23.01
C ALA A 103 10.37 -2.08 22.17
N MET A 104 11.34 -1.73 21.31
CA MET A 104 11.28 -0.54 20.46
C MET A 104 11.37 -0.91 18.98
N SER A 105 10.48 -0.31 18.17
CA SER A 105 10.49 -0.43 16.71
C SER A 105 11.84 0.02 16.13
N LYS A 106 12.35 -0.71 15.13
CA LYS A 106 13.58 -0.35 14.42
C LYS A 106 13.24 0.47 13.18
N ALA A 107 14.01 1.54 12.93
CA ALA A 107 13.91 2.34 11.72
C ALA A 107 14.77 1.73 10.62
N VAL A 108 14.16 1.27 9.56
CA VAL A 108 14.83 0.76 8.35
C VAL A 108 14.91 1.91 7.35
N MET A 109 16.10 2.37 7.04
CA MET A 109 16.36 3.45 6.10
C MET A 109 16.73 2.85 4.74
N LEU A 110 15.96 3.17 3.71
CA LEU A 110 16.17 2.69 2.34
C LEU A 110 16.45 3.86 1.41
N SER A 111 17.51 3.74 0.61
CA SER A 111 17.80 4.69 -0.46
C SER A 111 16.86 4.48 -1.65
N HIS A 112 16.79 5.47 -2.56
CA HIS A 112 16.11 5.29 -3.84
C HIS A 112 16.65 4.09 -4.60
N LYS A 113 17.97 3.89 -4.58
CA LYS A 113 18.64 2.75 -5.24
C LYS A 113 18.17 1.41 -4.68
N ASN A 114 18.03 1.27 -3.35
CA ASN A 114 17.53 0.03 -2.74
C ASN A 114 16.14 -0.32 -3.27
N LEU A 115 15.23 0.66 -3.31
CA LEU A 115 13.86 0.46 -3.79
C LEU A 115 13.83 0.10 -5.27
N VAL A 116 14.53 0.88 -6.10
CA VAL A 116 14.56 0.68 -7.56
C VAL A 116 15.16 -0.67 -7.92
N THR A 117 16.25 -1.09 -7.25
CA THR A 117 16.86 -2.40 -7.50
C THR A 117 15.87 -3.53 -7.27
N ASN A 118 15.13 -3.49 -6.14
CA ASN A 118 14.09 -4.50 -5.87
C ASN A 118 12.97 -4.49 -6.93
N VAL A 119 12.51 -3.31 -7.31
CA VAL A 119 11.47 -3.17 -8.35
C VAL A 119 11.95 -3.74 -9.68
N MET A 120 13.18 -3.43 -10.10
CA MET A 120 13.76 -3.96 -11.33
C MET A 120 13.93 -5.48 -11.31
N ASP A 121 14.29 -6.05 -10.16
CA ASP A 121 14.39 -7.51 -9.98
C ASP A 121 13.00 -8.18 -10.09
N ILE A 122 11.95 -7.51 -9.62
CA ILE A 122 10.56 -8.00 -9.72
C ILE A 122 10.10 -7.97 -11.18
N ILE A 123 10.35 -6.86 -11.90
CA ILE A 123 10.00 -6.74 -13.33
C ILE A 123 10.58 -7.88 -14.16
N GLN A 124 11.81 -8.31 -13.87
CA GLN A 124 12.45 -9.42 -14.58
C GLN A 124 11.84 -10.81 -14.30
N ARG A 125 11.03 -10.94 -13.25
CA ARG A 125 10.50 -12.23 -12.79
C ARG A 125 9.04 -12.45 -13.11
N PHE A 126 8.29 -11.39 -13.35
CA PHE A 126 6.85 -11.44 -13.58
C PHE A 126 6.50 -10.70 -14.87
N ASP A 127 5.79 -11.38 -15.77
CA ASP A 127 5.30 -10.82 -17.03
C ASP A 127 3.99 -10.05 -16.81
N LEU A 128 4.06 -9.00 -15.98
CA LEU A 128 2.94 -8.07 -15.75
C LEU A 128 3.19 -6.78 -16.52
N THR A 129 2.10 -6.13 -16.96
CA THR A 129 2.13 -5.00 -17.88
C THR A 129 1.30 -3.82 -17.34
N ASP A 130 1.21 -2.75 -18.09
CA ASP A 130 0.37 -1.59 -17.83
C ASP A 130 -1.14 -1.90 -17.92
N GLU A 131 -1.52 -3.04 -18.50
CA GLU A 131 -2.90 -3.53 -18.51
C GLU A 131 -3.31 -4.17 -17.18
N ASP A 132 -2.35 -4.51 -16.31
CA ASP A 132 -2.61 -5.18 -15.05
C ASP A 132 -3.18 -4.24 -13.99
N ARG A 133 -4.14 -4.79 -13.24
CA ARG A 133 -4.84 -4.11 -12.15
C ARG A 133 -4.54 -4.81 -10.84
N PHE A 134 -3.87 -4.08 -9.96
CA PHE A 134 -3.41 -4.58 -8.67
C PHE A 134 -4.39 -4.24 -7.57
N LEU A 135 -4.63 -5.19 -6.65
CA LEU A 135 -5.34 -4.91 -5.41
C LEU A 135 -4.33 -4.67 -4.28
N SER A 136 -4.28 -3.44 -3.77
CA SER A 136 -3.52 -3.08 -2.58
C SER A 136 -4.41 -3.23 -1.34
N PHE A 137 -4.08 -4.14 -0.44
CA PHE A 137 -4.83 -4.38 0.79
C PHE A 137 -3.95 -4.62 2.03
N LEU A 138 -2.67 -4.89 1.84
CA LEU A 138 -1.72 -4.92 2.93
C LEU A 138 -1.34 -3.50 3.35
N PRO A 139 -0.86 -3.28 4.57
CA PRO A 139 -0.52 -1.94 5.01
C PRO A 139 0.68 -1.35 4.27
N LEU A 140 0.54 -0.18 3.67
CA LEU A 140 1.60 0.51 2.91
C LEU A 140 2.82 0.92 3.75
N HIS A 141 2.69 0.98 5.07
CA HIS A 141 3.83 1.21 5.97
C HIS A 141 4.74 -0.02 6.12
N HIS A 142 4.36 -1.18 5.58
CA HIS A 142 5.23 -2.35 5.47
C HIS A 142 5.99 -2.35 4.14
N VAL A 143 7.30 -2.62 4.22
CA VAL A 143 8.19 -2.59 3.05
C VAL A 143 7.71 -3.47 1.89
N PHE A 144 7.12 -4.62 2.18
CA PHE A 144 6.63 -5.56 1.16
C PHE A 144 5.50 -4.94 0.33
N GLU A 145 4.45 -4.41 0.97
CA GLU A 145 3.36 -3.75 0.25
C GLU A 145 3.84 -2.46 -0.43
N CYS A 146 4.64 -1.65 0.25
CA CYS A 146 5.20 -0.43 -0.31
C CYS A 146 5.97 -0.70 -1.62
N THR A 147 6.80 -1.74 -1.65
CA THR A 147 7.64 -2.03 -2.82
C THR A 147 6.89 -2.82 -3.89
N VAL A 148 6.24 -3.93 -3.52
CA VAL A 148 5.65 -4.87 -4.49
C VAL A 148 4.19 -4.52 -4.81
N GLY A 149 3.43 -4.00 -3.86
CA GLY A 149 2.01 -3.66 -4.04
C GLY A 149 1.78 -2.23 -4.53
N PHE A 150 2.77 -1.36 -4.41
CA PHE A 150 2.62 0.04 -4.77
C PHE A 150 3.66 0.52 -5.80
N LEU A 151 4.96 0.48 -5.47
CA LEU A 151 6.00 1.00 -6.37
C LEU A 151 6.15 0.18 -7.65
N TYR A 152 6.07 -1.14 -7.57
CA TYR A 152 6.18 -2.00 -8.74
C TYR A 152 5.04 -1.77 -9.74
N PRO A 153 3.75 -1.80 -9.38
CA PRO A 153 2.66 -1.46 -10.30
C PRO A 153 2.85 -0.11 -10.99
N ILE A 154 3.21 0.94 -10.23
CA ILE A 154 3.46 2.27 -10.79
C ILE A 154 4.60 2.23 -11.82
N SER A 155 5.66 1.48 -11.55
CA SER A 155 6.85 1.41 -12.43
C SER A 155 6.57 0.77 -13.79
N ILE A 156 5.59 -0.11 -13.88
CA ILE A 156 5.16 -0.76 -15.13
C ILE A 156 3.96 -0.05 -15.79
N GLY A 157 3.44 1.04 -15.19
CA GLY A 157 2.25 1.74 -15.70
C GLY A 157 0.92 1.08 -15.35
N GLY A 158 0.93 0.03 -14.51
CA GLY A 158 -0.28 -0.65 -14.05
C GLY A 158 -1.13 0.21 -13.12
N SER A 159 -2.39 -0.16 -12.95
CA SER A 159 -3.32 0.53 -12.06
C SER A 159 -3.40 -0.15 -10.68
N ILE A 160 -3.72 0.64 -9.65
CA ILE A 160 -3.84 0.15 -8.27
C ILE A 160 -5.22 0.49 -7.74
N ALA A 161 -5.97 -0.52 -7.30
CA ALA A 161 -7.19 -0.36 -6.53
C ALA A 161 -6.88 -0.59 -5.04
N PHE A 162 -7.28 0.36 -4.20
CA PHE A 162 -7.12 0.21 -2.75
C PHE A 162 -8.34 -0.50 -2.16
N CYS A 163 -8.10 -1.62 -1.48
CA CYS A 163 -9.13 -2.44 -0.89
C CYS A 163 -9.81 -1.74 0.30
N GLU A 164 -11.12 -1.73 0.33
CA GLU A 164 -11.92 -1.17 1.44
C GLU A 164 -11.88 -2.01 2.74
N GLY A 165 -11.06 -3.04 2.74
CA GLY A 165 -10.83 -3.95 3.86
C GLY A 165 -11.08 -5.40 3.48
N VAL A 166 -10.54 -6.32 4.29
CA VAL A 166 -10.58 -7.78 4.02
C VAL A 166 -12.01 -8.31 3.81
N LYS A 167 -13.02 -7.67 4.41
CA LYS A 167 -14.44 -8.04 4.25
C LYS A 167 -14.93 -7.82 2.81
N HIS A 168 -14.47 -6.74 2.17
CA HIS A 168 -14.88 -6.32 0.83
C HIS A 168 -13.96 -6.82 -0.28
N MET A 169 -12.89 -7.53 0.07
CA MET A 169 -11.88 -8.01 -0.89
C MET A 169 -12.47 -8.73 -2.11
N ALA A 170 -13.44 -9.65 -1.89
CA ALA A 170 -14.03 -10.42 -2.99
C ALA A 170 -14.90 -9.55 -3.92
N GLU A 171 -15.54 -8.52 -3.38
CA GLU A 171 -16.33 -7.53 -4.11
C GLU A 171 -15.39 -6.63 -4.91
N ASN A 172 -14.35 -6.08 -4.26
CA ASN A 172 -13.37 -5.22 -4.92
C ASN A 172 -12.59 -5.95 -6.02
N ILE A 173 -12.21 -7.24 -5.82
CA ILE A 173 -11.57 -8.04 -6.88
C ILE A 173 -12.46 -8.09 -8.14
N LYS A 174 -13.76 -8.27 -7.96
CA LYS A 174 -14.70 -8.37 -9.07
C LYS A 174 -15.00 -7.00 -9.69
N GLU A 175 -15.24 -5.98 -8.86
CA GLU A 175 -15.61 -4.64 -9.28
C GLU A 175 -14.51 -3.97 -10.09
N PHE A 176 -13.26 -4.05 -9.61
CA PHE A 176 -12.11 -3.46 -10.29
C PHE A 176 -11.44 -4.41 -11.29
N GLU A 177 -12.01 -5.62 -11.50
CA GLU A 177 -11.48 -6.64 -12.41
C GLU A 177 -9.99 -6.90 -12.17
N ILE A 178 -9.61 -7.11 -10.92
CA ILE A 178 -8.23 -7.28 -10.47
C ILE A 178 -7.57 -8.47 -11.17
N THR A 179 -6.39 -8.25 -11.74
CA THR A 179 -5.59 -9.28 -12.41
C THR A 179 -4.43 -9.76 -11.57
N ALA A 180 -3.92 -8.92 -10.66
CA ALA A 180 -2.77 -9.22 -9.81
C ALA A 180 -2.99 -8.73 -8.37
N MET A 181 -2.50 -9.50 -7.42
CA MET A 181 -2.42 -9.07 -6.01
C MET A 181 -1.26 -9.76 -5.31
N ILE A 182 -0.64 -9.06 -4.39
CA ILE A 182 0.30 -9.67 -3.46
C ILE A 182 -0.40 -10.01 -2.15
N SER A 183 0.04 -11.08 -1.52
CA SER A 183 -0.61 -11.53 -0.28
C SER A 183 0.38 -12.25 0.62
N VAL A 184 -0.03 -12.46 1.85
CA VAL A 184 0.67 -13.28 2.83
C VAL A 184 -0.10 -14.58 3.08
N PRO A 185 0.56 -15.68 3.50
CA PRO A 185 -0.08 -16.98 3.66
C PRO A 185 -1.37 -16.96 4.48
N ALA A 186 -1.40 -16.19 5.56
CA ALA A 186 -2.58 -16.08 6.42
C ALA A 186 -3.84 -15.57 5.69
N VAL A 187 -3.68 -14.70 4.70
CA VAL A 187 -4.80 -14.18 3.91
C VAL A 187 -5.32 -15.24 2.94
N PHE A 188 -4.43 -16.02 2.32
CA PHE A 188 -4.84 -17.15 1.48
C PHE A 188 -5.63 -18.18 2.29
N ASP A 189 -5.25 -18.47 3.53
CA ASP A 189 -6.01 -19.35 4.42
C ASP A 189 -7.42 -18.80 4.71
N ILE A 190 -7.56 -17.50 4.94
CA ILE A 190 -8.86 -16.87 5.14
C ILE A 190 -9.74 -17.00 3.88
N ILE A 191 -9.18 -16.67 2.72
CA ILE A 191 -9.88 -16.80 1.43
C ILE A 191 -10.30 -18.25 1.20
N TYR A 192 -9.38 -19.20 1.37
CA TYR A 192 -9.64 -20.61 1.19
C TYR A 192 -10.81 -21.10 2.08
N ARG A 193 -10.76 -20.78 3.38
CA ARG A 193 -11.83 -21.15 4.32
C ARG A 193 -13.18 -20.54 3.92
N LYS A 194 -13.20 -19.29 3.47
CA LYS A 194 -14.42 -18.60 3.03
C LYS A 194 -15.00 -19.25 1.77
N VAL A 195 -14.16 -19.60 0.81
CA VAL A 195 -14.54 -20.30 -0.42
C VAL A 195 -15.09 -21.67 -0.09
N MET A 196 -14.37 -22.47 0.71
CA MET A 196 -14.81 -23.83 1.10
C MET A 196 -16.16 -23.82 1.83
N LYS A 197 -16.33 -22.89 2.78
CA LYS A 197 -17.63 -22.71 3.49
C LYS A 197 -18.77 -22.34 2.53
N THR A 198 -18.48 -21.56 1.50
CA THR A 198 -19.50 -21.19 0.50
C THR A 198 -19.88 -22.39 -0.39
N ILE A 199 -18.89 -23.18 -0.82
CA ILE A 199 -19.10 -24.40 -1.61
C ILE A 199 -19.91 -25.45 -0.83
N GLU A 200 -19.59 -25.62 0.45
CA GLU A 200 -20.30 -26.52 1.36
C GLU A 200 -21.76 -26.09 1.52
N LYS A 201 -22.01 -24.79 1.79
CA LYS A 201 -23.37 -24.23 1.87
C LYS A 201 -24.19 -24.43 0.59
N LYS A 202 -23.54 -24.39 -0.58
CA LYS A 202 -24.18 -24.61 -1.88
C LYS A 202 -24.31 -26.10 -2.22
N GLY A 203 -23.88 -27.05 -1.37
CA GLY A 203 -23.91 -28.48 -1.62
C GLY A 203 -23.00 -28.94 -2.77
N LYS A 204 -22.03 -28.13 -3.19
CA LYS A 204 -21.18 -28.38 -4.37
C LYS A 204 -19.85 -29.08 -4.03
N LEU A 205 -19.66 -29.57 -2.80
CA LEU A 205 -18.40 -30.18 -2.34
C LEU A 205 -17.98 -31.39 -3.17
N ALA A 206 -18.94 -32.29 -3.46
CA ALA A 206 -18.71 -33.48 -4.29
C ALA A 206 -18.28 -33.09 -5.73
N ASN A 207 -18.85 -32.05 -6.29
CA ASN A 207 -18.50 -31.54 -7.62
C ASN A 207 -17.10 -30.96 -7.64
N LEU A 208 -16.71 -30.23 -6.58
CA LEU A 208 -15.36 -29.68 -6.42
C LEU A 208 -14.32 -30.82 -6.38
N GLU A 209 -14.57 -31.88 -5.59
CA GLU A 209 -13.65 -33.03 -5.49
C GLU A 209 -13.52 -33.78 -6.82
N LYS A 210 -14.62 -33.98 -7.55
CA LYS A 210 -14.58 -34.53 -8.91
C LYS A 210 -13.78 -33.65 -9.86
N GLY A 211 -14.03 -32.33 -9.84
CA GLY A 211 -13.32 -31.36 -10.67
C GLY A 211 -11.80 -31.32 -10.38
N LYS A 212 -11.40 -31.39 -9.10
CA LYS A 212 -9.98 -31.50 -8.71
C LYS A 212 -9.32 -32.77 -9.29
N LYS A 213 -9.95 -33.94 -9.18
CA LYS A 213 -9.42 -35.19 -9.73
C LYS A 213 -9.25 -35.11 -11.24
N VAL A 214 -10.28 -34.61 -11.96
CA VAL A 214 -10.22 -34.42 -13.41
C VAL A 214 -9.11 -33.43 -13.79
N SER A 215 -9.02 -32.31 -13.11
CA SER A 215 -7.98 -31.31 -13.34
C SER A 215 -6.57 -31.87 -13.13
N GLN A 216 -6.34 -32.60 -12.05
CA GLN A 216 -5.05 -33.24 -11.78
C GLN A 216 -4.67 -34.28 -12.85
N PHE A 217 -5.64 -35.04 -13.34
CA PHE A 217 -5.43 -36.01 -14.44
C PHE A 217 -5.03 -35.29 -15.74
N LEU A 218 -5.77 -34.26 -16.12
CA LEU A 218 -5.49 -33.45 -17.33
C LEU A 218 -4.15 -32.71 -17.27
N LEU A 219 -3.79 -32.20 -16.11
CA LEU A 219 -2.46 -31.55 -15.91
C LEU A 219 -1.29 -32.54 -16.12
N LYS A 220 -1.44 -33.82 -15.74
CA LYS A 220 -0.44 -34.83 -16.06
C LYS A 220 -0.28 -35.03 -17.56
N MET A 221 -1.35 -34.81 -18.33
CA MET A 221 -1.36 -34.83 -19.80
C MET A 221 -0.93 -33.48 -20.41
N LYS A 222 -0.45 -32.51 -19.60
CA LYS A 222 -0.12 -31.11 -20.01
C LYS A 222 -1.31 -30.30 -20.55
N ILE A 223 -2.52 -30.68 -20.18
CA ILE A 223 -3.76 -29.99 -20.57
C ILE A 223 -4.26 -29.22 -19.36
N ASP A 224 -4.30 -27.89 -19.42
CA ASP A 224 -4.81 -27.05 -18.35
C ASP A 224 -6.21 -26.50 -18.68
N LEU A 225 -7.23 -27.11 -18.09
CA LEU A 225 -8.64 -26.70 -18.19
C LEU A 225 -9.17 -26.10 -16.88
N ARG A 226 -8.31 -25.70 -15.95
CA ARG A 226 -8.72 -25.16 -14.63
C ARG A 226 -9.66 -23.96 -14.76
N LYS A 227 -9.36 -23.02 -15.66
CA LYS A 227 -10.23 -21.86 -15.91
C LYS A 227 -11.62 -22.22 -16.42
N GLN A 228 -11.78 -23.36 -17.10
CA GLN A 228 -13.07 -23.82 -17.63
C GLN A 228 -13.82 -24.68 -16.60
N LEU A 229 -13.11 -25.51 -15.83
CA LEU A 229 -13.70 -26.41 -14.82
C LEU A 229 -14.18 -25.68 -13.56
N PHE A 230 -13.59 -24.51 -13.24
CA PHE A 230 -13.85 -23.75 -12.00
C PHE A 230 -14.33 -22.32 -12.29
N LYS A 231 -15.15 -22.15 -13.31
CA LYS A 231 -15.64 -20.87 -13.81
C LYS A 231 -16.73 -20.20 -12.94
N GLU A 232 -17.19 -20.83 -11.82
CA GLU A 232 -18.24 -20.29 -10.94
C GLU A 232 -17.77 -20.13 -9.48
#